data_bc1bf614fe09d6d0e48b8e341388ccc2
#
_entry.id   bc1bf614fe09d6d0e48b8e341388ccc2
#
_cell.length_a   1.000
_cell.length_b   1.000
_cell.length_c   1.000
_cell.angle_alpha   90.00
_cell.angle_beta   90.00
_cell.angle_gamma   90.00
#
_symmetry.space_group_name_H-M   'P 1'
#
loop_
_entity.id
_entity.type
_entity.pdbx_description
1 polymer ?
#
loop_
_entity_poly.entity_id
_entity_poly.type
_entity_poly.pdbx_seq_one_letter_code
_entity_poly.pdbx_strand_id
1 'polypeptide(L)'
;MVSGGGTNLQAIIDSVKNGMITNTELVGVISNNKNAYALTRAKENGIDAKCISPKDYESREVFNQELLKAVDAYEPDLIVLAGYLVVIPPEMIKKYKNRIINIHPSLIPSFCGTGYYGLKVHEAALERGVKVVGATVHFRLLI
;
A
#
# COMPACT_ATOMS: atom_id res chain seq x y z
N MET A 1 3.29 1.12 -2.04
CA MET A 1 2.58 0.16 -2.93
C MET A 1 1.09 0.51 -2.95
N VAL A 2 0.43 0.39 -4.10
CA VAL A 2 -0.92 0.92 -4.36
C VAL A 2 -1.73 -0.02 -5.25
N SER A 3 -3.08 0.09 -5.27
CA SER A 3 -3.93 -0.68 -6.20
C SER A 3 -4.93 0.18 -6.98
N GLY A 4 -5.21 1.39 -6.56
CA GLY A 4 -6.29 2.22 -7.10
C GLY A 4 -5.95 3.68 -7.30
N GLY A 5 -6.83 4.59 -6.86
CA GLY A 5 -6.76 6.03 -7.10
C GLY A 5 -5.56 6.77 -6.51
N GLY A 6 -4.95 6.23 -5.43
CA GLY A 6 -3.71 6.76 -4.85
C GLY A 6 -3.88 8.04 -4.05
N THR A 7 -5.01 8.24 -3.38
CA THR A 7 -5.24 9.43 -2.52
C THR A 7 -4.27 9.46 -1.34
N ASN A 8 -4.03 8.30 -0.70
CA ASN A 8 -3.03 8.19 0.37
C ASN A 8 -1.60 8.41 -0.16
N LEU A 9 -1.29 7.91 -1.37
CA LEU A 9 -0.01 8.20 -2.02
C LEU A 9 0.16 9.70 -2.24
N GLN A 10 -0.86 10.38 -2.76
CA GLN A 10 -0.81 11.83 -2.98
C GLN A 10 -0.58 12.58 -1.67
N ALA A 11 -1.27 12.21 -0.60
CA ALA A 11 -1.08 12.83 0.71
C ALA A 11 0.37 12.69 1.21
N ILE A 12 1.02 11.54 0.98
CA ILE A 12 2.44 11.33 1.32
C ILE A 12 3.34 12.23 0.44
N ILE A 13 3.10 12.25 -0.87
CA ILE A 13 3.85 13.10 -1.81
C ILE A 13 3.78 14.57 -1.38
N ASP A 14 2.59 15.06 -1.10
CA ASP A 14 2.37 16.44 -0.70
C ASP A 14 3.02 16.76 0.64
N SER A 15 2.98 15.81 1.59
CA SER A 15 3.60 15.95 2.92
C SER A 15 5.14 15.98 2.86
N VAL A 16 5.74 15.25 1.94
CA VAL A 16 7.18 15.33 1.68
C VAL A 16 7.53 16.67 1.03
N LYS A 17 6.76 17.09 0.02
CA LYS A 17 7.00 18.35 -0.71
C LYS A 17 6.87 19.59 0.17
N ASN A 18 5.92 19.60 1.09
CA ASN A 18 5.70 20.75 1.98
C ASN A 18 6.56 20.72 3.26
N GLY A 19 7.43 19.72 3.40
CA GLY A 19 8.35 19.59 4.53
C GLY A 19 7.72 19.06 5.83
N MET A 20 6.47 18.57 5.79
CA MET A 20 5.85 17.92 6.94
C MET A 20 6.51 16.55 7.22
N ILE A 21 6.92 15.84 6.18
CA ILE A 21 7.75 14.64 6.27
C ILE A 21 9.15 15.00 5.80
N THR A 22 10.12 14.93 6.70
CA THR A 22 11.52 15.28 6.46
C THR A 22 12.40 14.03 6.32
N ASN A 23 13.62 14.20 5.77
CA ASN A 23 14.61 13.14 5.60
C ASN A 23 14.04 11.90 4.86
N THR A 24 13.16 12.13 3.89
CA THR A 24 12.43 11.08 3.17
C THR A 24 12.43 11.36 1.68
N GLU A 25 12.75 10.34 0.92
CA GLU A 25 12.65 10.30 -0.54
C GLU A 25 11.70 9.19 -0.95
N LEU A 26 10.77 9.47 -1.88
CA LEU A 26 9.93 8.45 -2.48
C LEU A 26 10.68 7.85 -3.68
N VAL A 27 11.31 6.71 -3.47
CA VAL A 27 12.17 6.06 -4.47
C VAL A 27 11.38 5.31 -5.56
N GLY A 28 10.13 4.94 -5.31
CA GLY A 28 9.31 4.29 -6.31
C GLY A 28 7.90 3.97 -5.85
N VAL A 29 7.04 3.71 -6.83
CA VAL A 29 5.64 3.29 -6.63
C VAL A 29 5.41 2.00 -7.41
N ILE A 30 4.90 0.97 -6.73
CA ILE A 30 4.50 -0.29 -7.36
C ILE A 30 2.99 -0.46 -7.23
N SER A 31 2.32 -0.76 -8.35
CA SER A 31 0.91 -1.13 -8.39
C SER A 31 0.73 -2.55 -8.92
N ASN A 32 -0.29 -3.25 -8.43
CA ASN A 32 -0.75 -4.52 -9.00
C ASN A 32 -1.76 -4.33 -10.14
N ASN A 33 -2.12 -3.10 -10.46
CA ASN A 33 -3.11 -2.75 -11.47
C ASN A 33 -2.55 -1.68 -12.40
N LYS A 34 -2.42 -2.04 -13.70
CA LYS A 34 -1.89 -1.14 -14.74
C LYS A 34 -2.74 0.12 -14.94
N ASN A 35 -4.03 0.06 -14.60
CA ASN A 35 -4.98 1.16 -14.73
C ASN A 35 -5.12 1.97 -13.44
N ALA A 36 -4.28 1.72 -12.43
CA ALA A 36 -4.32 2.49 -11.19
C ALA A 36 -3.90 3.93 -11.42
N TYR A 37 -4.77 4.89 -11.12
CA TYR A 37 -4.47 6.31 -11.24
C TYR A 37 -3.29 6.75 -10.36
N ALA A 38 -3.01 6.00 -9.31
CA ALA A 38 -1.81 6.17 -8.48
C ALA A 38 -0.49 6.15 -9.30
N LEU A 39 -0.42 5.36 -10.39
CA LEU A 39 0.75 5.34 -11.27
C LEU A 39 0.91 6.67 -12.03
N THR A 40 -0.20 7.28 -12.45
CA THR A 40 -0.21 8.61 -13.07
C THR A 40 0.26 9.66 -12.07
N ARG A 41 -0.27 9.66 -10.84
CA ARG A 41 0.18 10.57 -9.76
C ARG A 41 1.68 10.47 -9.51
N ALA A 42 2.23 9.26 -9.45
CA ALA A 42 3.66 9.06 -9.25
C ALA A 42 4.47 9.69 -10.39
N LYS A 43 4.10 9.42 -11.64
CA LYS A 43 4.77 9.97 -12.83
C LYS A 43 4.70 11.50 -12.90
N GLU A 44 3.54 12.09 -12.65
CA GLU A 44 3.33 13.55 -12.60
C GLU A 44 4.19 14.23 -11.51
N ASN A 45 4.59 13.47 -10.50
CA ASN A 45 5.47 13.93 -9.41
C ASN A 45 6.94 13.50 -9.57
N GLY A 46 7.32 12.94 -10.74
CA GLY A 46 8.70 12.55 -11.03
C GLY A 46 9.17 11.29 -10.29
N ILE A 47 8.23 10.48 -9.77
CA ILE A 47 8.53 9.25 -9.03
C ILE A 47 8.44 8.07 -10.00
N ASP A 48 9.45 7.19 -9.99
CA ASP A 48 9.43 5.97 -10.79
C ASP A 48 8.22 5.09 -10.41
N ALA A 49 7.52 4.57 -11.43
CA ALA A 49 6.27 3.85 -11.23
C ALA A 49 6.20 2.59 -12.08
N LYS A 50 5.99 1.46 -11.43
CA LYS A 50 5.93 0.13 -12.07
C LYS A 50 4.61 -0.57 -11.77
N CYS A 51 4.14 -1.35 -12.74
CA CYS A 51 3.05 -2.29 -12.54
C CYS A 51 3.61 -3.71 -12.45
N ILE A 52 3.31 -4.41 -11.36
CA ILE A 52 3.62 -5.83 -11.13
C ILE A 52 2.29 -6.50 -10.75
N SER A 53 1.63 -7.08 -11.76
CA SER A 53 0.29 -7.64 -11.58
C SER A 53 0.34 -9.16 -11.47
N PRO A 54 -0.39 -9.78 -10.52
CA PRO A 54 -0.49 -11.24 -10.43
C PRO A 54 -1.02 -11.89 -11.71
N LYS A 55 -1.71 -11.13 -12.55
CA LYS A 55 -2.30 -11.61 -13.80
C LYS A 55 -1.29 -11.78 -14.93
N ASP A 56 -0.11 -11.19 -14.78
CA ASP A 56 0.93 -11.17 -15.81
C ASP A 56 1.92 -12.35 -15.65
N TYR A 57 1.71 -13.20 -14.63
CA TYR A 57 2.59 -14.31 -14.27
C TYR A 57 1.85 -15.65 -14.25
N GLU A 58 2.56 -16.72 -14.60
CA GLU A 58 2.02 -18.06 -14.70
C GLU A 58 1.65 -18.71 -13.36
N SER A 59 2.27 -18.25 -12.25
CA SER A 59 1.96 -18.75 -10.91
C SER A 59 2.11 -17.64 -9.86
N ARG A 60 1.54 -17.91 -8.69
CA ARG A 60 1.67 -17.03 -7.53
C ARG A 60 3.11 -16.92 -7.05
N GLU A 61 3.85 -18.00 -7.13
CA GLU A 61 5.27 -18.09 -6.75
C GLU A 61 6.13 -17.19 -7.63
N VAL A 62 5.95 -17.25 -8.94
CA VAL A 62 6.66 -16.39 -9.90
C VAL A 62 6.31 -14.92 -9.66
N PHE A 63 5.03 -14.60 -9.49
CA PHE A 63 4.62 -13.24 -9.13
C PHE A 63 5.30 -12.75 -7.84
N ASN A 64 5.32 -13.58 -6.79
CA ASN A 64 5.92 -13.23 -5.50
C ASN A 64 7.41 -12.92 -5.63
N GLN A 65 8.14 -13.71 -6.42
CA GLN A 65 9.56 -13.50 -6.69
C GLN A 65 9.80 -12.21 -7.46
N GLU A 66 9.04 -11.95 -8.52
CA GLU A 66 9.18 -10.73 -9.32
C GLU A 66 8.76 -9.48 -8.55
N LEU A 67 7.73 -9.57 -7.70
CA LEU A 67 7.35 -8.49 -6.80
C LEU A 67 8.49 -8.15 -5.83
N LEU A 68 9.07 -9.17 -5.18
CA LEU A 68 10.19 -8.98 -4.25
C LEU A 68 11.40 -8.36 -4.96
N LYS A 69 11.74 -8.88 -6.13
CA LYS A 69 12.84 -8.36 -6.96
C LYS A 69 12.62 -6.91 -7.39
N ALA A 70 11.39 -6.55 -7.76
CA ALA A 70 11.05 -5.18 -8.13
C ALA A 70 11.14 -4.22 -6.95
N VAL A 71 10.78 -4.66 -5.74
CA VAL A 71 10.94 -3.89 -4.51
C VAL A 71 12.40 -3.75 -4.14
N ASP A 72 13.17 -4.85 -4.20
CA ASP A 72 14.60 -4.87 -3.88
C ASP A 72 15.41 -3.90 -4.74
N ALA A 73 15.02 -3.73 -6.00
CA ALA A 73 15.68 -2.81 -6.93
C ALA A 73 15.61 -1.33 -6.51
N TYR A 74 14.69 -0.98 -5.64
CA TYR A 74 14.58 0.36 -5.05
C TYR A 74 15.37 0.52 -3.74
N GLU A 75 15.84 -0.58 -3.14
CA GLU A 75 16.54 -0.61 -1.84
C GLU A 75 15.81 0.20 -0.73
N PRO A 76 14.49 0.02 -0.52
CA PRO A 76 13.73 0.88 0.36
C PRO A 76 14.06 0.62 1.83
N ASP A 77 14.16 1.69 2.62
CA ASP A 77 14.20 1.60 4.08
C ASP A 77 12.83 1.27 4.67
N LEU A 78 11.77 1.80 4.06
CA LEU A 78 10.39 1.60 4.48
C LEU A 78 9.48 1.35 3.27
N ILE A 79 8.59 0.37 3.41
CA ILE A 79 7.54 0.08 2.44
C ILE A 79 6.20 0.49 3.01
N VAL A 80 5.47 1.35 2.30
CA VAL A 80 4.13 1.80 2.69
C VAL A 80 3.09 1.15 1.79
N LEU A 81 2.15 0.42 2.40
CA LEU A 81 0.96 -0.12 1.71
C LEU A 81 -0.14 0.92 1.77
N ALA A 82 -0.27 1.73 0.72
CA ALA A 82 -1.24 2.80 0.61
C ALA A 82 -2.45 2.34 -0.23
N GLY A 83 -3.23 1.42 0.32
CA GLY A 83 -4.34 0.79 -0.38
C GLY A 83 -3.90 -0.30 -1.37
N TYR A 84 -2.87 -1.05 -1.02
CA TYR A 84 -2.44 -2.22 -1.78
C TYR A 84 -3.26 -3.44 -1.38
N LEU A 85 -3.99 -4.02 -2.35
CA LEU A 85 -5.00 -5.05 -2.08
C LEU A 85 -4.49 -6.49 -2.27
N VAL A 86 -3.28 -6.66 -2.77
CA VAL A 86 -2.69 -8.00 -2.93
C VAL A 86 -1.96 -8.41 -1.66
N VAL A 87 -2.11 -9.67 -1.29
CA VAL A 87 -1.43 -10.23 -0.12
C VAL A 87 0.08 -10.17 -0.31
N ILE A 88 0.79 -9.61 0.66
CA ILE A 88 2.24 -9.51 0.66
C ILE A 88 2.86 -10.90 0.89
N PRO A 89 3.85 -11.30 0.07
CA PRO A 89 4.52 -12.60 0.23
C PRO A 89 5.22 -12.74 1.59
N PRO A 90 5.18 -13.93 2.22
CA PRO A 90 5.87 -14.18 3.47
C PRO A 90 7.38 -13.86 3.43
N GLU A 91 8.03 -14.16 2.31
CA GLU A 91 9.46 -13.88 2.08
C GLU A 91 9.75 -12.38 2.15
N MET A 92 8.85 -11.56 1.58
CA MET A 92 8.96 -10.11 1.62
C MET A 92 8.77 -9.58 3.04
N ILE A 93 7.81 -10.14 3.81
CA ILE A 93 7.60 -9.77 5.21
C ILE A 93 8.82 -10.13 6.06
N LYS A 94 9.43 -11.30 5.82
CA LYS A 94 10.66 -11.72 6.51
C LYS A 94 11.83 -10.79 6.20
N LYS A 95 12.06 -10.50 4.92
CA LYS A 95 13.17 -9.66 4.46
C LYS A 95 13.06 -8.23 4.97
N TYR A 96 11.85 -7.67 4.92
CA TYR A 96 11.53 -6.29 5.35
C TYR A 96 10.85 -6.26 6.72
N LYS A 97 11.30 -7.13 7.65
CA LYS A 97 10.74 -7.19 9.01
C LYS A 97 10.77 -5.80 9.67
N ASN A 98 9.63 -5.39 10.22
CA ASN A 98 9.43 -4.05 10.83
C ASN A 98 9.68 -2.87 9.88
N ARG A 99 9.66 -3.11 8.56
CA ARG A 99 9.83 -2.08 7.52
C ARG A 99 8.69 -2.07 6.51
N ILE A 100 7.57 -2.74 6.80
CA ILE A 100 6.35 -2.68 5.99
C ILE A 100 5.24 -2.18 6.89
N ILE A 101 4.68 -1.02 6.58
CA ILE A 101 3.50 -0.47 7.25
C ILE A 101 2.30 -0.44 6.31
N ASN A 102 1.12 -0.60 6.88
CA ASN A 102 -0.15 -0.53 6.17
C ASN A 102 -1.07 0.45 6.85
N ILE A 103 -1.82 1.21 6.08
CA ILE A 103 -2.94 1.99 6.58
C ILE A 103 -4.24 1.24 6.31
N HIS A 104 -5.07 1.10 7.36
CA HIS A 104 -6.41 0.55 7.26
C HIS A 104 -7.43 1.59 7.73
N PRO A 105 -8.54 1.82 6.99
CA PRO A 105 -9.47 2.92 7.26
C PRO A 105 -10.47 2.60 8.38
N SER A 106 -10.04 1.91 9.44
CA SER A 106 -10.82 1.69 10.66
C SER A 106 -9.93 1.67 11.90
N LEU A 107 -10.55 1.69 13.07
CA LEU A 107 -9.91 1.39 14.35
C LEU A 107 -9.88 -0.13 14.54
N ILE A 108 -8.78 -0.76 14.14
CA ILE A 108 -8.60 -2.22 14.26
C ILE A 108 -8.70 -2.62 15.75
N PRO A 109 -9.42 -3.72 16.09
CA PRO A 109 -9.87 -4.82 15.23
C PRO A 109 -11.25 -4.66 14.57
N SER A 110 -11.92 -3.53 14.72
CA SER A 110 -13.23 -3.30 14.12
C SER A 110 -13.12 -3.11 12.60
N PHE A 111 -14.10 -3.63 11.83
CA PHE A 111 -14.24 -3.45 10.39
C PHE A 111 -12.95 -3.72 9.60
N CYS A 112 -12.26 -4.82 9.94
CA CYS A 112 -11.04 -5.26 9.27
C CYS A 112 -11.16 -6.74 8.83
N GLY A 113 -10.16 -7.20 8.04
CA GLY A 113 -10.13 -8.54 7.48
C GLY A 113 -10.66 -8.59 6.04
N THR A 114 -10.95 -9.79 5.57
CA THR A 114 -11.38 -10.04 4.18
C THR A 114 -12.65 -9.27 3.85
N GLY A 115 -12.63 -8.52 2.75
CA GLY A 115 -13.78 -7.74 2.27
C GLY A 115 -13.84 -6.30 2.80
N TYR A 116 -13.10 -5.95 3.85
CA TYR A 116 -13.06 -4.60 4.39
C TYR A 116 -11.94 -3.77 3.77
N TYR A 117 -12.27 -2.94 2.78
CA TYR A 117 -11.35 -2.01 2.13
C TYR A 117 -12.08 -0.79 1.56
N GLY A 118 -11.40 0.34 1.48
CA GLY A 118 -11.93 1.58 0.90
C GLY A 118 -13.25 2.01 1.54
N LEU A 119 -14.22 2.40 0.71
CA LEU A 119 -15.53 2.89 1.16
C LEU A 119 -16.36 1.86 1.91
N LYS A 120 -16.19 0.56 1.64
CA LYS A 120 -16.93 -0.52 2.32
C LYS A 120 -16.75 -0.50 3.84
N VAL A 121 -15.60 -0.05 4.31
CA VAL A 121 -15.32 0.11 5.75
C VAL A 121 -16.21 1.18 6.35
N HIS A 122 -16.34 2.32 5.66
CA HIS A 122 -17.16 3.44 6.14
C HIS A 122 -18.65 3.12 6.05
N GLU A 123 -19.09 2.45 4.98
CA GLU A 123 -20.48 1.98 4.83
C GLU A 123 -20.86 1.02 5.97
N ALA A 124 -20.02 0.03 6.27
CA ALA A 124 -20.25 -0.90 7.36
C ALA A 124 -20.27 -0.22 8.74
N ALA A 125 -19.42 0.79 8.95
CA ALA A 125 -19.40 1.57 10.19
C ALA A 125 -20.69 2.38 10.36
N LEU A 126 -21.20 2.99 9.29
CA LEU A 126 -22.46 3.72 9.28
C LEU A 126 -23.65 2.78 9.52
N GLU A 127 -23.69 1.64 8.84
CA GLU A 127 -24.75 0.63 9.02
C GLU A 127 -24.82 0.13 10.46
N ARG A 128 -23.67 -0.07 11.11
CA ARG A 128 -23.59 -0.46 12.53
C ARG A 128 -23.94 0.68 13.50
N GLY A 129 -24.04 1.92 13.02
CA GLY A 129 -24.35 3.09 13.86
C GLY A 129 -23.24 3.48 14.82
N VAL A 130 -21.98 3.10 14.56
CA VAL A 130 -20.85 3.52 15.40
C VAL A 130 -20.65 5.03 15.34
N LYS A 131 -20.27 5.62 16.46
CA LYS A 131 -20.13 7.08 16.61
C LYS A 131 -18.71 7.56 16.46
N VAL A 132 -17.73 6.66 16.57
CA VAL A 132 -16.29 6.97 16.46
C VAL A 132 -15.69 6.05 15.42
N VAL A 133 -15.04 6.63 14.44
CA VAL A 133 -14.26 5.94 13.38
C VAL A 133 -12.88 6.56 13.27
N GLY A 134 -11.97 5.86 12.63
CA GLY A 134 -10.62 6.37 12.43
C GLY A 134 -9.83 5.49 11.47
N ALA A 135 -8.52 5.64 11.48
CA ALA A 135 -7.60 4.81 10.70
C ALA A 135 -6.53 4.22 11.61
N THR A 136 -6.03 3.05 11.25
CA THR A 136 -4.93 2.39 11.94
C THR A 136 -3.74 2.25 11.00
N VAL A 137 -2.58 2.74 11.42
CA VAL A 137 -1.31 2.40 10.78
C VAL A 137 -0.67 1.29 11.61
N HIS A 138 -0.31 0.20 10.96
CA HIS A 138 0.26 -0.97 11.63
C HIS A 138 1.35 -1.63 10.80
N PHE A 139 2.29 -2.29 11.46
CA PHE A 139 3.28 -3.13 10.78
C PHE A 139 2.63 -4.40 10.22
N ARG A 140 3.09 -4.81 9.03
CA ARG A 140 2.77 -6.14 8.49
C ARG A 140 3.70 -7.16 9.13
N LEU A 141 3.08 -8.12 9.83
CA LEU A 141 3.76 -9.24 10.48
C LEU A 141 3.33 -10.55 9.83
N LEU A 142 4.17 -11.58 9.96
CA LEU A 142 3.74 -12.96 9.73
C LEU A 142 2.87 -13.36 10.92
N ILE A 143 1.61 -13.63 10.66
CA ILE A 143 0.66 -14.22 11.60
C ILE A 143 0.35 -15.63 11.11
#